data_cd22a8e6bef17a28678ded8e508a8448
#
_entry.id   cd22a8e6bef17a28678ded8e508a8448
#
_cell.length_a   1.000
_cell.length_b   1.000
_cell.length_c   1.000
_cell.angle_alpha   90.00
_cell.angle_beta   90.00
_cell.angle_gamma   90.00
#
_symmetry.space_group_name_H-M   'P 1'
#
loop_
_entity.id
_entity.type
_entity.pdbx_description
1 polymer ?
#
loop_
_entity_poly.entity_id
_entity_poly.type
_entity_poly.pdbx_seq_one_letter_code
_entity_poly.pdbx_strand_id
1 'polypeptide(L)'
;MQDFHTIEEDLINSQSFVRRHEIIEDYLRDKLASNDCVDNIMTYCVHQLIETNGTIPIDVLAEKAGYGTRYLRQLFTKSTGHSPKELAAMIRMQKTLHHILNNTNDKLSDIAIRYGFSDLSHMNREFKKYLGITSSIIKNTDDWNRKLKAEINRSF
;
A
#
# COMPACT_ATOMS: atom_id res chain seq x y z
N MET A 1 0.80 19.03 -20.10
CA MET A 1 0.37 17.62 -19.91
C MET A 1 1.44 16.76 -20.52
N GLN A 2 2.32 16.17 -19.73
CA GLN A 2 3.38 15.29 -20.22
C GLN A 2 2.73 14.04 -20.81
N ASP A 3 3.11 13.70 -22.04
CA ASP A 3 2.62 12.52 -22.73
C ASP A 3 3.32 11.27 -22.15
N PHE A 4 2.66 10.12 -22.15
CA PHE A 4 3.21 8.86 -21.60
C PHE A 4 4.58 8.50 -22.20
N HIS A 5 4.82 8.84 -23.47
CA HIS A 5 6.09 8.66 -24.17
C HIS A 5 7.25 9.45 -23.54
N THR A 6 7.00 10.68 -23.11
CA THR A 6 8.03 11.54 -22.48
C THR A 6 8.50 10.96 -21.14
N ILE A 7 7.57 10.39 -20.37
CA ILE A 7 7.89 9.80 -19.08
C ILE A 7 8.67 8.50 -19.23
N GLU A 8 8.32 7.68 -20.23
CA GLU A 8 9.06 6.46 -20.53
C GLU A 8 10.52 6.76 -20.86
N GLU A 9 10.79 7.78 -21.68
CA GLU A 9 12.13 8.23 -22.00
C GLU A 9 12.88 8.74 -20.77
N ASP A 10 12.23 9.54 -19.93
CA ASP A 10 12.83 10.09 -18.70
C ASP A 10 13.16 8.97 -17.69
N LEU A 11 12.30 7.96 -17.57
CA LEU A 11 12.53 6.79 -16.71
C LEU A 11 13.71 5.93 -17.21
N ILE A 12 13.78 5.69 -18.52
CA ILE A 12 14.86 4.90 -19.15
C ILE A 12 16.20 5.63 -18.98
N ASN A 13 16.23 6.92 -19.20
CA ASN A 13 17.44 7.73 -19.11
C ASN A 13 17.90 8.03 -17.67
N SER A 14 17.03 7.79 -16.67
CA SER A 14 17.36 8.01 -15.27
C SER A 14 18.23 6.88 -14.72
N GLN A 15 19.42 7.21 -14.23
CA GLN A 15 20.34 6.28 -13.58
C GLN A 15 20.10 6.13 -12.07
N SER A 16 19.26 6.98 -11.48
CA SER A 16 18.97 7.03 -10.04
C SER A 16 17.57 6.50 -9.74
N PHE A 17 17.45 5.60 -8.79
CA PHE A 17 16.16 5.12 -8.28
C PHE A 17 15.32 6.29 -7.72
N VAL A 18 15.96 7.20 -6.98
CA VAL A 18 15.31 8.41 -6.43
C VAL A 18 14.72 9.26 -7.55
N ARG A 19 15.49 9.49 -8.63
CA ARG A 19 15.01 10.29 -9.77
C ARG A 19 13.85 9.63 -10.49
N ARG A 20 13.85 8.31 -10.64
CA ARG A 20 12.71 7.57 -11.21
C ARG A 20 11.45 7.70 -10.35
N HIS A 21 11.61 7.66 -9.02
CA HIS A 21 10.51 7.87 -8.09
C HIS A 21 9.91 9.27 -8.23
N GLU A 22 10.76 10.31 -8.28
CA GLU A 22 10.31 11.70 -8.47
C GLU A 22 9.54 11.87 -9.79
N ILE A 23 10.06 11.33 -10.90
CA ILE A 23 9.39 11.39 -12.21
C ILE A 23 7.99 10.76 -12.15
N ILE A 24 7.87 9.58 -11.53
CA ILE A 24 6.58 8.90 -11.38
C ILE A 24 5.65 9.70 -10.46
N GLU A 25 6.16 10.23 -9.36
CA GLU A 25 5.37 11.00 -8.39
C GLU A 25 4.83 12.28 -9.03
N ASP A 26 5.66 13.04 -9.73
CA ASP A 26 5.25 14.28 -10.43
C ASP A 26 4.19 13.97 -11.49
N TYR A 27 4.38 12.92 -12.28
CA TYR A 27 3.38 12.50 -13.26
C TYR A 27 2.04 12.14 -12.63
N LEU A 28 2.06 11.37 -11.54
CA LEU A 28 0.84 10.99 -10.84
C LEU A 28 0.14 12.20 -10.22
N ARG A 29 0.90 13.16 -9.69
CA ARG A 29 0.36 14.42 -9.17
C ARG A 29 -0.32 15.23 -10.27
N ASP A 30 0.30 15.36 -11.43
CA ASP A 30 -0.28 16.08 -12.57
C ASP A 30 -1.56 15.40 -13.08
N LYS A 31 -1.58 14.07 -13.13
CA LYS A 31 -2.76 13.29 -13.50
C LYS A 31 -3.89 13.42 -12.48
N LEU A 32 -3.58 13.44 -11.20
CA LEU A 32 -4.56 13.66 -10.14
C LEU A 32 -5.13 15.07 -10.18
N ALA A 33 -4.28 16.08 -10.41
CA ALA A 33 -4.72 17.47 -10.52
C ALA A 33 -5.60 17.74 -11.76
N SER A 34 -5.40 16.97 -12.82
CA SER A 34 -6.20 17.08 -14.06
C SER A 34 -7.50 16.26 -14.04
N ASN A 35 -7.72 15.44 -13.02
CA ASN A 35 -8.86 14.55 -12.90
C ASN A 35 -9.88 15.13 -11.90
N ASP A 36 -10.80 15.98 -12.39
CA ASP A 36 -11.88 16.61 -11.58
C ASP A 36 -12.91 15.60 -11.00
N CYS A 37 -12.76 14.33 -11.30
CA CYS A 37 -13.62 13.25 -10.84
C CYS A 37 -12.87 12.20 -10.00
N VAL A 38 -12.25 12.63 -8.91
CA VAL A 38 -11.99 11.68 -7.83
C VAL A 38 -13.36 11.40 -7.20
N ASP A 39 -13.89 10.20 -7.45
CA ASP A 39 -15.13 9.74 -6.84
C ASP A 39 -15.01 9.89 -5.32
N ASN A 40 -15.82 10.81 -4.76
CA ASN A 40 -15.80 11.14 -3.32
C ASN A 40 -15.97 9.87 -2.46
N ILE A 41 -16.69 8.86 -2.97
CA ILE A 41 -16.91 7.58 -2.31
C ILE A 41 -15.60 6.79 -2.26
N MET A 42 -14.86 6.76 -3.37
CA MET A 42 -13.60 6.03 -3.46
C MET A 42 -12.56 6.64 -2.51
N THR A 43 -12.44 7.97 -2.51
CA THR A 43 -11.56 8.72 -1.61
C THR A 43 -11.90 8.45 -0.15
N TYR A 44 -13.19 8.52 0.22
CA TYR A 44 -13.65 8.20 1.56
C TYR A 44 -13.28 6.76 1.96
N CYS A 45 -13.57 5.79 1.10
CA CYS A 45 -13.28 4.38 1.39
C CYS A 45 -11.79 4.10 1.55
N VAL A 46 -10.94 4.66 0.68
CA VAL A 46 -9.48 4.52 0.77
C VAL A 46 -8.96 5.16 2.05
N HIS A 47 -9.46 6.34 2.42
CA HIS A 47 -9.11 6.99 3.69
C HIS A 47 -9.47 6.12 4.90
N GLN A 48 -10.67 5.54 4.93
CA GLN A 48 -11.08 4.62 5.99
C GLN A 48 -10.20 3.36 6.06
N LEU A 49 -9.79 2.81 4.91
CA LEU A 49 -8.85 1.69 4.87
C LEU A 49 -7.48 2.06 5.45
N ILE A 50 -6.98 3.24 5.13
CA ILE A 50 -5.68 3.73 5.65
C ILE A 50 -5.74 3.98 7.15
N GLU A 51 -6.77 4.66 7.66
CA GLU A 51 -6.96 4.94 9.08
C GLU A 51 -7.09 3.68 9.93
N THR A 52 -7.76 2.68 9.39
CA THR A 52 -7.93 1.40 10.09
C THR A 52 -6.79 0.40 9.84
N ASN A 53 -5.70 0.82 9.17
CA ASN A 53 -4.60 -0.05 8.75
C ASN A 53 -5.08 -1.29 7.96
N GLY A 54 -6.14 -1.15 7.17
CA GLY A 54 -6.73 -2.24 6.38
C GLY A 54 -7.42 -3.32 7.21
N THR A 55 -7.85 -3.02 8.44
CA THR A 55 -8.53 -3.98 9.32
C THR A 55 -10.04 -3.87 9.29
N ILE A 56 -10.61 -2.76 8.79
CA ILE A 56 -12.06 -2.57 8.70
C ILE A 56 -12.69 -3.69 7.85
N PRO A 57 -13.76 -4.35 8.33
CA PRO A 57 -14.54 -5.28 7.52
C PRO A 57 -15.17 -4.56 6.31
N ILE A 58 -15.19 -5.24 5.16
CA ILE A 58 -15.65 -4.60 3.91
C ILE A 58 -17.18 -4.34 3.91
N ASP A 59 -17.94 -5.11 4.63
CA ASP A 59 -19.37 -4.87 4.87
C ASP A 59 -19.60 -3.59 5.70
N VAL A 60 -18.84 -3.42 6.77
CA VAL A 60 -18.86 -2.20 7.59
C VAL A 60 -18.41 -0.97 6.78
N LEU A 61 -17.37 -1.12 5.95
CA LEU A 61 -16.91 -0.05 5.06
C LEU A 61 -18.01 0.37 4.08
N ALA A 62 -18.68 -0.62 3.49
CA ALA A 62 -19.78 -0.38 2.54
C ALA A 62 -20.98 0.31 3.22
N GLU A 63 -21.35 -0.15 4.40
CA GLU A 63 -22.41 0.46 5.21
C GLU A 63 -22.12 1.93 5.53
N LYS A 64 -20.90 2.22 6.03
CA LYS A 64 -20.45 3.59 6.32
C LYS A 64 -20.42 4.48 5.09
N ALA A 65 -20.11 3.93 3.92
CA ALA A 65 -20.15 4.66 2.66
C ALA A 65 -21.59 4.85 2.12
N GLY A 66 -22.60 4.23 2.71
CA GLY A 66 -23.99 4.29 2.27
C GLY A 66 -24.31 3.41 1.07
N TYR A 67 -23.51 2.36 0.81
CA TYR A 67 -23.64 1.50 -0.36
C TYR A 67 -23.62 0.02 -0.01
N GLY A 68 -24.10 -0.82 -0.94
CA GLY A 68 -23.96 -2.26 -0.81
C GLY A 68 -22.55 -2.76 -1.14
N THR A 69 -22.12 -3.85 -0.50
CA THR A 69 -20.80 -4.46 -0.70
C THR A 69 -20.52 -4.85 -2.17
N ARG A 70 -21.56 -5.23 -2.93
CA ARG A 70 -21.45 -5.56 -4.35
C ARG A 70 -21.05 -4.33 -5.18
N TYR A 71 -21.70 -3.20 -4.93
CA TYR A 71 -21.40 -1.93 -5.60
C TYR A 71 -19.98 -1.48 -5.26
N LEU A 72 -19.60 -1.53 -3.99
CA LEU A 72 -18.27 -1.14 -3.55
C LEU A 72 -17.17 -1.98 -4.24
N ARG A 73 -17.38 -3.30 -4.35
CA ARG A 73 -16.45 -4.19 -5.07
C ARG A 73 -16.30 -3.80 -6.55
N GLN A 74 -17.42 -3.52 -7.23
CA GLN A 74 -17.39 -3.10 -8.63
C GLN A 74 -16.67 -1.76 -8.81
N LEU A 75 -16.96 -0.80 -7.92
CA LEU A 75 -16.31 0.51 -7.93
C LEU A 75 -14.79 0.37 -7.79
N PHE A 76 -14.33 -0.37 -6.78
CA PHE A 76 -12.90 -0.59 -6.54
C PHE A 76 -12.23 -1.29 -7.72
N THR A 77 -12.81 -2.38 -8.21
CA THR A 77 -12.24 -3.13 -9.34
C THR A 77 -12.15 -2.26 -10.60
N LYS A 78 -13.16 -1.43 -10.85
CA LYS A 78 -13.16 -0.51 -12.01
C LYS A 78 -12.12 0.59 -11.87
N SER A 79 -11.96 1.15 -10.66
CA SER A 79 -11.08 2.31 -10.43
C SER A 79 -9.62 1.93 -10.20
N THR A 80 -9.35 0.77 -9.57
CA THR A 80 -7.98 0.38 -9.16
C THR A 80 -7.50 -0.94 -9.75
N GLY A 81 -8.38 -1.70 -10.40
CA GLY A 81 -8.09 -3.07 -10.80
C GLY A 81 -8.11 -4.10 -9.67
N HIS A 82 -8.30 -3.66 -8.41
CA HIS A 82 -8.27 -4.51 -7.22
C HIS A 82 -9.59 -4.48 -6.46
N SER A 83 -9.89 -5.57 -5.77
CA SER A 83 -11.03 -5.58 -4.83
C SER A 83 -10.71 -4.77 -3.57
N PRO A 84 -11.73 -4.26 -2.84
CA PRO A 84 -11.51 -3.58 -1.56
C PRO A 84 -10.74 -4.43 -0.54
N LYS A 85 -10.96 -5.74 -0.56
CA LYS A 85 -10.27 -6.70 0.33
C LYS A 85 -8.78 -6.82 0.00
N GLU A 86 -8.42 -6.82 -1.28
CA GLU A 86 -7.01 -6.85 -1.72
C GLU A 86 -6.31 -5.55 -1.36
N LEU A 87 -6.94 -4.40 -1.58
CA LEU A 87 -6.38 -3.11 -1.19
C LEU A 87 -6.20 -3.02 0.34
N ALA A 88 -7.18 -3.46 1.11
CA ALA A 88 -7.07 -3.55 2.57
C ALA A 88 -5.88 -4.42 3.02
N ALA A 89 -5.67 -5.57 2.36
CA ALA A 89 -4.55 -6.45 2.65
C ALA A 89 -3.19 -5.81 2.30
N MET A 90 -3.10 -5.09 1.19
CA MET A 90 -1.89 -4.34 0.78
C MET A 90 -1.56 -3.24 1.80
N ILE A 91 -2.54 -2.44 2.21
CA ILE A 91 -2.37 -1.38 3.22
C ILE A 91 -1.89 -1.99 4.55
N ARG A 92 -2.54 -3.05 5.00
CA ARG A 92 -2.16 -3.76 6.24
C ARG A 92 -0.72 -4.27 6.17
N MET A 93 -0.36 -4.92 5.07
CA MET A 93 0.99 -5.42 4.84
C MET A 93 2.02 -4.29 4.85
N GLN A 94 1.75 -3.18 4.15
CA GLN A 94 2.65 -2.01 4.10
C GLN A 94 2.86 -1.40 5.49
N LYS A 95 1.80 -1.19 6.27
CA LYS A 95 1.90 -0.66 7.64
C LYS A 95 2.67 -1.60 8.56
N THR A 96 2.46 -2.91 8.41
CA THR A 96 3.19 -3.94 9.18
C THR A 96 4.67 -3.96 8.81
N LEU A 97 5.00 -3.89 7.52
CA LEU A 97 6.38 -3.79 7.03
C LEU A 97 7.08 -2.57 7.62
N HIS A 98 6.45 -1.40 7.55
CA HIS A 98 6.98 -0.18 8.13
C HIS A 98 7.26 -0.34 9.64
N HIS A 99 6.35 -0.98 10.38
CA HIS A 99 6.54 -1.26 11.80
C HIS A 99 7.74 -2.18 12.05
N ILE A 100 7.84 -3.30 11.33
CA ILE A 100 8.96 -4.26 11.47
C ILE A 100 10.30 -3.59 11.22
N LEU A 101 10.37 -2.72 10.22
CA LEU A 101 11.60 -2.02 9.86
C LEU A 101 12.03 -0.98 10.90
N ASN A 102 11.08 -0.33 11.56
CA ASN A 102 11.37 0.75 12.50
C ASN A 102 11.44 0.30 13.97
N ASN A 103 10.86 -0.85 14.32
CA ASN A 103 10.75 -1.36 15.68
C ASN A 103 11.33 -2.78 15.77
N THR A 104 12.64 -2.88 15.85
CA THR A 104 13.35 -4.17 15.83
C THR A 104 13.15 -5.04 17.08
N ASN A 105 12.69 -4.45 18.19
CA ASN A 105 12.56 -5.15 19.49
C ASN A 105 11.21 -5.88 19.64
N ASP A 106 10.17 -5.49 18.90
CA ASP A 106 8.85 -6.10 19.01
C ASP A 106 8.86 -7.54 18.47
N LYS A 107 8.16 -8.45 19.14
CA LYS A 107 8.00 -9.82 18.64
C LYS A 107 7.09 -9.83 17.42
N LEU A 108 7.44 -10.60 16.40
CA LEU A 108 6.64 -10.72 15.16
C LEU A 108 5.22 -11.25 15.41
N SER A 109 5.04 -12.12 16.43
CA SER A 109 3.71 -12.56 16.85
C SER A 109 2.81 -11.42 17.33
N ASP A 110 3.38 -10.50 18.10
CA ASP A 110 2.65 -9.37 18.69
C ASP A 110 2.32 -8.34 17.61
N ILE A 111 3.27 -8.12 16.69
CA ILE A 111 3.04 -7.30 15.49
C ILE A 111 1.91 -7.89 14.64
N ALA A 112 1.89 -9.20 14.40
CA ALA A 112 0.84 -9.85 13.63
C ALA A 112 -0.55 -9.56 14.21
N ILE A 113 -0.73 -9.77 15.51
CA ILE A 113 -2.00 -9.49 16.19
C ILE A 113 -2.36 -8.00 16.13
N ARG A 114 -1.40 -7.10 16.41
CA ARG A 114 -1.59 -5.64 16.36
C ARG A 114 -2.13 -5.15 15.02
N TYR A 115 -1.67 -5.75 13.92
CA TYR A 115 -2.09 -5.37 12.56
C TYR A 115 -3.22 -6.24 12.00
N GLY A 116 -3.94 -6.99 12.87
CA GLY A 116 -5.16 -7.71 12.49
C GLY A 116 -4.94 -8.97 11.67
N PHE A 117 -3.77 -9.60 11.77
CA PHE A 117 -3.58 -10.98 11.32
C PHE A 117 -4.03 -11.94 12.43
N SER A 118 -4.57 -13.10 12.06
CA SER A 118 -4.97 -14.12 13.05
C SER A 118 -3.77 -14.67 13.83
N ASP A 119 -2.63 -14.76 13.18
CA ASP A 119 -1.39 -15.31 13.73
C ASP A 119 -0.19 -14.93 12.84
N LEU A 120 1.03 -15.26 13.31
CA LEU A 120 2.27 -15.06 12.58
C LEU A 120 2.30 -15.82 11.23
N SER A 121 1.68 -17.00 11.17
CA SER A 121 1.66 -17.80 9.94
C SER A 121 0.79 -17.14 8.87
N HIS A 122 -0.34 -16.55 9.27
CA HIS A 122 -1.19 -15.76 8.39
C HIS A 122 -0.41 -14.54 7.86
N MET A 123 0.25 -13.79 8.74
CA MET A 123 1.10 -12.66 8.35
C MET A 123 2.18 -13.09 7.36
N ASN A 124 2.90 -14.17 7.63
CA ASN A 124 3.95 -14.67 6.74
C ASN A 124 3.42 -15.12 5.37
N ARG A 125 2.21 -15.69 5.29
CA ARG A 125 1.58 -16.03 4.00
C ARG A 125 1.29 -14.79 3.17
N GLU A 126 0.75 -13.73 3.79
CA GLU A 126 0.49 -12.46 3.11
C GLU A 126 1.81 -11.80 2.65
N PHE A 127 2.84 -11.77 3.50
CA PHE A 127 4.16 -11.25 3.16
C PHE A 127 4.77 -12.01 1.98
N LYS A 128 4.71 -13.35 2.00
CA LYS A 128 5.22 -14.16 0.89
C LYS A 128 4.45 -13.94 -0.41
N LYS A 129 3.13 -13.72 -0.31
CA LYS A 129 2.28 -13.43 -1.47
C LYS A 129 2.66 -12.11 -2.15
N TYR A 130 2.90 -11.04 -1.39
CA TYR A 130 3.13 -9.70 -1.93
C TYR A 130 4.61 -9.34 -2.10
N LEU A 131 5.49 -9.84 -1.24
CA LEU A 131 6.92 -9.49 -1.22
C LEU A 131 7.84 -10.65 -1.63
N GLY A 132 7.31 -11.87 -1.76
CA GLY A 132 8.11 -13.07 -2.05
C GLY A 132 8.91 -13.60 -0.86
N ILE A 133 8.94 -12.89 0.28
CA ILE A 133 9.74 -13.21 1.48
C ILE A 133 8.88 -13.19 2.74
N THR A 134 9.37 -13.78 3.83
CA THR A 134 8.66 -13.77 5.12
C THR A 134 9.11 -12.61 6.00
N SER A 135 8.26 -12.24 6.97
CA SER A 135 8.56 -11.20 7.95
C SER A 135 9.83 -11.47 8.78
N SER A 136 10.15 -12.74 9.02
CA SER A 136 11.36 -13.15 9.74
C SER A 136 12.64 -12.84 8.96
N ILE A 137 12.62 -13.03 7.63
CA ILE A 137 13.75 -12.66 6.77
C ILE A 137 13.95 -11.15 6.81
N ILE A 138 12.88 -10.37 6.67
CA ILE A 138 12.94 -8.91 6.72
C ILE A 138 13.54 -8.44 8.04
N LYS A 139 13.08 -9.00 9.16
CA LYS A 139 13.55 -8.61 10.50
C LYS A 139 15.02 -8.92 10.73
N ASN A 140 15.54 -10.03 10.18
CA ASN A 140 16.88 -10.54 10.48
C ASN A 140 17.96 -10.07 9.48
N THR A 141 17.62 -9.34 8.43
CA THR A 141 18.57 -8.95 7.38
C THR A 141 18.97 -7.47 7.54
N ASP A 142 20.04 -7.20 8.26
CA ASP A 142 20.51 -5.83 8.60
C ASP A 142 20.83 -4.96 7.37
N ASP A 143 21.35 -5.54 6.31
CA ASP A 143 21.74 -4.80 5.11
C ASP A 143 20.53 -4.39 4.24
N TRP A 144 19.54 -5.26 4.16
CA TRP A 144 18.27 -4.99 3.51
C TRP A 144 17.47 -3.94 4.26
N ASN A 145 17.45 -4.06 5.59
CA ASN A 145 16.77 -3.14 6.50
C ASN A 145 17.32 -1.71 6.37
N ARG A 146 18.62 -1.53 6.21
CA ARG A 146 19.24 -0.19 6.04
C ARG A 146 18.84 0.46 4.72
N LYS A 147 18.88 -0.28 3.61
CA LYS A 147 18.53 0.24 2.28
C LYS A 147 17.03 0.54 2.18
N LEU A 148 16.19 -0.38 2.63
CA LEU A 148 14.73 -0.24 2.57
C LEU A 148 14.22 0.84 3.53
N LYS A 149 14.79 0.98 4.75
CA LYS A 149 14.50 2.10 5.66
C LYS A 149 14.81 3.45 5.04
N ALA A 150 15.94 3.59 4.39
CA ALA A 150 16.33 4.83 3.75
C ALA A 150 15.36 5.22 2.62
N GLU A 151 14.79 4.25 1.94
CA GLU A 151 13.83 4.47 0.84
C GLU A 151 12.41 4.74 1.35
N ILE A 152 11.92 3.97 2.32
CA ILE A 152 10.58 4.16 2.89
C ILE A 152 10.47 5.49 3.63
N ASN A 153 11.50 5.89 4.41
CA ASN A 153 11.49 7.16 5.14
C ASN A 153 11.64 8.40 4.23
N ARG A 154 11.96 8.21 2.95
CA ARG A 154 11.94 9.29 1.93
C ARG A 154 10.60 9.42 1.22
N SER A 155 9.73 8.43 1.37
CA SER A 155 8.44 8.34 0.66
C SER A 155 7.24 8.78 1.50
N PHE A 156 7.48 9.19 2.75
CA PHE A 156 6.51 9.72 3.71
C PHE A 156 7.01 11.01 4.36
#